data_a01e3c8846fe0217913ba541af09c571
#
_entry.id   a01e3c8846fe0217913ba541af09c571
#
_cell.length_a   1.000
_cell.length_b   1.000
_cell.length_c   1.000
_cell.angle_alpha   90.00
_cell.angle_beta   90.00
_cell.angle_gamma   90.00
#
_symmetry.space_group_name_H-M   'P 1'
#
loop_
_entity.id
_entity.type
_entity.pdbx_description
1 polymer ?
#
loop_
_entity_poly.entity_id
_entity_poly.type
_entity_poly.pdbx_seq_one_letter_code
_entity_poly.pdbx_strand_id
1 'polypeptide(L)'
;PERMPYQEWPATEFPNKKSCQTSHMPAVEEETRVAVTLGLPRENMGRHTFVGGNFFMLRVLNANRNDLGVAALPKEFEAAAARTIQHLREETAKVTIDQVVVAAGRLQADLTIENLSGHKFPTAYPSRRAWLHFTVKDRNGRPVFESGAMNANGSIQGNDNDANSNQFETHYNEITSPDQVQIYEDIMVGANNIPTTGLLTAVRYIKDNRLLPRGFDKRAVDQEIAVHGEAGTDTNFIGGEDKIRYSIAVGDSQGPFQVEAEVWFQPISYRWAVNLKSYKANEPERFKAYYVSMA
;
A
#
# COMPACT_ATOMS: atom_id res chain seq x y z
N PRO A 1 0.59 10.65 14.53
CA PRO A 1 1.28 9.48 13.98
C PRO A 1 1.18 9.33 12.46
N GLU A 2 0.49 10.19 11.73
CA GLU A 2 0.36 10.09 10.27
C GLU A 2 1.67 10.30 9.48
N ARG A 3 2.77 10.64 10.13
CA ARG A 3 4.08 10.85 9.49
C ARG A 3 5.22 10.35 10.36
N MET A 4 5.21 9.04 10.68
CA MET A 4 6.15 8.42 11.62
C MET A 4 7.18 7.44 11.01
N PRO A 5 7.54 7.48 9.70
CA PRO A 5 8.50 6.52 9.15
C PRO A 5 9.88 6.59 9.82
N TYR A 6 10.27 7.78 10.29
CA TYR A 6 11.52 7.95 11.03
C TYR A 6 11.47 7.27 12.40
N GLN A 7 10.34 7.34 13.12
CA GLN A 7 10.17 6.67 14.41
C GLN A 7 9.98 5.16 14.26
N GLU A 8 9.38 4.72 13.14
CA GLU A 8 9.26 3.30 12.81
C GLU A 8 10.62 2.68 12.52
N TRP A 9 11.50 3.37 11.76
CA TRP A 9 12.80 2.86 11.32
C TRP A 9 13.75 2.43 12.46
N PRO A 10 13.95 3.16 13.58
CA PRO A 10 14.80 2.72 14.67
C PRO A 10 14.30 1.46 15.38
N ALA A 11 12.99 1.18 15.31
CA ALA A 11 12.38 -0.02 15.88
C ALA A 11 12.55 -1.27 15.00
N THR A 12 13.41 -1.22 13.99
CA THR A 12 13.62 -2.29 12.99
C THR A 12 15.07 -2.80 13.02
N GLU A 13 15.37 -3.78 12.18
CA GLU A 13 16.75 -4.24 11.98
C GLU A 13 17.57 -3.34 11.02
N PHE A 14 16.96 -2.35 10.39
CA PHE A 14 17.56 -1.53 9.32
C PHE A 14 18.62 -0.51 9.79
N PRO A 15 18.55 0.11 10.98
CA PRO A 15 19.53 1.12 11.41
C PRO A 15 20.99 0.73 11.23
N ASN A 16 21.28 -0.55 11.39
CA ASN A 16 22.64 -1.09 11.27
C ASN A 16 22.98 -1.66 9.87
N LYS A 17 22.02 -1.63 8.94
CA LYS A 17 22.15 -2.28 7.62
C LYS A 17 21.97 -1.32 6.45
N LYS A 18 20.97 -0.43 6.50
CA LYS A 18 20.56 0.37 5.36
C LYS A 18 19.96 1.71 5.81
N SER A 19 20.58 2.81 5.42
CA SER A 19 20.06 4.15 5.72
C SER A 19 18.87 4.54 4.84
N CYS A 20 18.13 5.58 5.23
CA CYS A 20 17.07 6.16 4.41
C CYS A 20 17.60 6.60 3.03
N GLN A 21 18.80 7.20 3.00
CA GLN A 21 19.43 7.63 1.74
C GLN A 21 19.71 6.44 0.82
N THR A 22 20.23 5.34 1.38
CA THR A 22 20.50 4.13 0.57
C THR A 22 19.23 3.56 -0.08
N SER A 23 18.08 3.70 0.59
CA SER A 23 16.80 3.21 0.08
C SER A 23 16.13 4.18 -0.89
N HIS A 24 16.23 5.50 -0.65
CA HIS A 24 15.47 6.52 -1.39
C HIS A 24 16.31 7.33 -2.38
N MET A 25 17.65 7.19 -2.36
CA MET A 25 18.57 7.85 -3.25
C MET A 25 19.40 6.79 -3.98
N PRO A 26 18.92 6.22 -5.09
CA PRO A 26 19.62 5.17 -5.82
C PRO A 26 21.04 5.61 -6.17
N ALA A 27 22.02 4.77 -5.89
CA ALA A 27 23.42 5.04 -6.18
C ALA A 27 23.69 4.95 -7.69
N VAL A 28 24.67 5.72 -8.15
CA VAL A 28 25.27 5.56 -9.48
C VAL A 28 26.36 4.52 -9.35
N GLU A 29 26.30 3.45 -10.15
CA GLU A 29 27.28 2.37 -10.12
C GLU A 29 28.65 2.79 -10.67
N GLU A 30 28.66 3.77 -11.56
CA GLU A 30 29.88 4.30 -12.20
C GLU A 30 30.48 5.45 -11.38
N GLU A 31 31.81 5.58 -11.43
CA GLU A 31 32.49 6.77 -10.91
C GLU A 31 31.94 8.04 -11.54
N THR A 32 31.39 8.92 -10.73
CA THR A 32 30.75 10.15 -11.19
C THR A 32 31.40 11.39 -10.59
N ARG A 33 31.73 12.37 -11.44
CA ARG A 33 32.18 13.69 -10.99
C ARG A 33 31.01 14.54 -10.56
N VAL A 34 31.00 14.93 -9.30
CA VAL A 34 29.96 15.80 -8.73
C VAL A 34 30.16 17.26 -9.18
N ALA A 35 31.41 17.66 -9.42
CA ALA A 35 31.77 19.00 -9.93
C ALA A 35 32.52 18.87 -11.24
N VAL A 36 32.14 19.66 -12.22
CA VAL A 36 32.76 19.68 -13.56
C VAL A 36 34.21 20.20 -13.49
N THR A 37 34.47 21.15 -12.59
CA THR A 37 35.79 21.76 -12.41
C THR A 37 36.43 21.24 -11.14
N LEU A 38 37.64 20.64 -11.25
CA LEU A 38 38.44 20.11 -10.13
C LEU A 38 37.76 19.05 -9.23
N GLY A 39 36.59 18.54 -9.61
CA GLY A 39 35.93 17.48 -8.89
C GLY A 39 36.61 16.13 -9.11
N LEU A 40 36.98 15.43 -8.02
CA LEU A 40 37.41 14.04 -8.12
C LEU A 40 36.19 13.14 -8.36
N PRO A 41 36.34 12.09 -9.17
CA PRO A 41 35.30 11.07 -9.29
C PRO A 41 34.96 10.45 -7.94
N ARG A 42 33.68 10.11 -7.73
CA ARG A 42 33.18 9.44 -6.53
C ARG A 42 32.39 8.21 -6.94
N GLU A 43 32.63 7.13 -6.25
CA GLU A 43 31.81 5.92 -6.34
C GLU A 43 30.54 6.06 -5.51
N ASN A 44 29.52 5.29 -5.88
CA ASN A 44 28.26 5.19 -5.13
C ASN A 44 27.58 6.51 -4.81
N MET A 45 27.64 7.47 -5.75
CA MET A 45 26.98 8.75 -5.58
C MET A 45 25.46 8.57 -5.58
N GLY A 46 24.79 8.94 -4.49
CA GLY A 46 23.34 8.92 -4.39
C GLY A 46 22.69 9.96 -5.32
N ARG A 47 21.76 9.53 -6.16
CA ARG A 47 20.96 10.42 -7.02
C ARG A 47 19.88 11.12 -6.22
N HIS A 48 19.70 12.42 -6.38
CA HIS A 48 18.61 13.19 -5.79
C HIS A 48 17.28 12.98 -6.52
N THR A 49 16.97 11.74 -6.91
CA THR A 49 15.71 11.37 -7.56
C THR A 49 14.62 11.04 -6.55
N PHE A 50 14.97 10.79 -5.29
CA PHE A 50 14.07 10.55 -4.16
C PHE A 50 12.91 9.63 -4.50
N VAL A 51 13.20 8.36 -4.69
CA VAL A 51 12.17 7.35 -4.98
C VAL A 51 11.24 7.22 -3.77
N GLY A 52 9.95 7.26 -4.01
CA GLY A 52 8.91 7.14 -2.98
C GLY A 52 7.74 6.28 -3.46
N GLY A 53 6.52 6.51 -2.95
CA GLY A 53 5.33 5.72 -3.29
C GLY A 53 4.26 6.48 -4.08
N ASN A 54 4.38 7.80 -4.26
CA ASN A 54 3.26 8.59 -4.81
C ASN A 54 3.38 8.85 -6.32
N PHE A 55 3.39 7.80 -7.12
CA PHE A 55 3.38 7.88 -8.59
C PHE A 55 2.11 8.57 -9.13
N PHE A 56 0.98 8.48 -8.42
CA PHE A 56 -0.29 9.07 -8.85
C PHE A 56 -0.18 10.60 -8.93
N MET A 57 0.36 11.26 -7.89
CA MET A 57 0.53 12.73 -7.93
C MET A 57 1.54 13.17 -9.00
N LEU A 58 2.58 12.38 -9.29
CA LEU A 58 3.47 12.67 -10.40
C LEU A 58 2.72 12.67 -11.74
N ARG A 59 1.81 11.74 -11.94
CA ARG A 59 0.95 11.68 -13.13
C ARG A 59 -0.05 12.83 -13.19
N VAL A 60 -0.71 13.16 -12.06
CA VAL A 60 -1.62 14.31 -11.96
C VAL A 60 -0.90 15.61 -12.32
N LEU A 61 0.29 15.85 -11.75
CA LEU A 61 1.12 17.02 -12.06
C LEU A 61 1.51 17.06 -13.54
N ASN A 62 1.90 15.93 -14.11
CA ASN A 62 2.27 15.87 -15.52
C ASN A 62 1.09 16.12 -16.46
N ALA A 63 -0.07 15.56 -16.19
CA ALA A 63 -1.27 15.72 -17.01
C ALA A 63 -1.84 17.17 -16.95
N ASN A 64 -1.68 17.86 -15.81
CA ASN A 64 -2.28 19.18 -15.56
C ASN A 64 -1.23 20.30 -15.43
N ARG A 65 -0.12 20.18 -16.16
CA ARG A 65 1.07 21.03 -16.06
C ARG A 65 0.79 22.54 -16.16
N ASN A 66 0.00 22.93 -17.16
CA ASN A 66 -0.32 24.34 -17.42
C ASN A 66 -1.13 24.95 -16.29
N ASP A 67 -2.15 24.22 -15.82
CA ASP A 67 -3.04 24.65 -14.75
C ASP A 67 -2.34 24.70 -13.38
N LEU A 68 -1.36 23.82 -13.16
CA LEU A 68 -0.60 23.73 -11.91
C LEU A 68 0.74 24.47 -11.95
N GLY A 69 1.06 25.16 -13.04
CA GLY A 69 2.30 25.93 -13.18
C GLY A 69 3.57 25.07 -13.08
N VAL A 70 3.55 23.84 -13.59
CA VAL A 70 4.65 22.89 -13.49
C VAL A 70 5.74 23.20 -14.50
N ALA A 71 6.95 23.48 -14.03
CA ALA A 71 8.10 23.82 -14.87
C ALA A 71 8.91 22.60 -15.38
N ALA A 72 8.96 21.51 -14.61
CA ALA A 72 9.70 20.30 -14.99
C ALA A 72 9.14 19.66 -16.27
N LEU A 73 9.97 19.00 -17.07
CA LEU A 73 9.57 18.46 -18.38
C LEU A 73 8.69 17.20 -18.24
N PRO A 74 7.78 16.91 -19.20
CA PRO A 74 6.93 15.72 -19.17
C PRO A 74 7.72 14.42 -18.98
N LYS A 75 8.81 14.24 -19.72
CA LYS A 75 9.68 13.05 -19.62
C LYS A 75 10.32 12.85 -18.25
N GLU A 76 10.53 13.93 -17.49
CA GLU A 76 11.08 13.84 -16.13
C GLU A 76 10.05 13.26 -15.15
N PHE A 77 8.77 13.67 -15.28
CA PHE A 77 7.67 13.08 -14.52
C PHE A 77 7.41 11.63 -14.90
N GLU A 78 7.41 11.31 -16.19
CA GLU A 78 7.26 9.93 -16.67
C GLU A 78 8.36 9.02 -16.12
N ALA A 79 9.61 9.46 -16.20
CA ALA A 79 10.73 8.72 -15.65
C ALA A 79 10.67 8.60 -14.12
N ALA A 80 10.23 9.64 -13.40
CA ALA A 80 10.06 9.60 -11.94
C ALA A 80 8.92 8.66 -11.54
N ALA A 81 7.79 8.69 -12.24
CA ALA A 81 6.67 7.79 -12.00
C ALA A 81 7.07 6.33 -12.30
N ALA A 82 7.79 6.08 -13.40
CA ALA A 82 8.27 4.74 -13.75
C ALA A 82 9.21 4.17 -12.68
N ARG A 83 10.20 4.95 -12.22
CA ARG A 83 11.10 4.53 -11.12
C ARG A 83 10.34 4.26 -9.82
N THR A 84 9.36 5.09 -9.49
CA THR A 84 8.51 4.88 -8.30
C THR A 84 7.73 3.57 -8.40
N ILE A 85 7.12 3.28 -9.54
CA ILE A 85 6.38 2.04 -9.78
C ILE A 85 7.32 0.83 -9.73
N GLN A 86 8.49 0.93 -10.33
CA GLN A 86 9.49 -0.14 -10.29
C GLN A 86 9.92 -0.43 -8.84
N HIS A 87 10.25 0.58 -8.06
CA HIS A 87 10.62 0.44 -6.65
C HIS A 87 9.50 -0.21 -5.83
N LEU A 88 8.24 0.20 -6.05
CA LEU A 88 7.09 -0.42 -5.38
C LEU A 88 6.96 -1.91 -5.72
N ARG A 89 7.22 -2.29 -6.96
CA ARG A 89 7.09 -3.69 -7.43
C ARG A 89 8.22 -4.60 -6.96
N GLU A 90 9.44 -4.07 -6.89
CA GLU A 90 10.65 -4.89 -6.72
C GLU A 90 11.23 -4.84 -5.31
N GLU A 91 11.04 -3.70 -4.58
CA GLU A 91 11.77 -3.42 -3.36
C GLU A 91 10.89 -3.11 -2.13
N THR A 92 9.56 -3.11 -2.29
CA THR A 92 8.67 -2.62 -1.21
C THR A 92 7.91 -3.72 -0.52
N ALA A 93 7.25 -4.59 -1.26
CA ALA A 93 6.48 -5.71 -0.71
C ALA A 93 6.53 -6.91 -1.67
N LYS A 94 6.35 -8.10 -1.10
CA LYS A 94 6.30 -9.34 -1.86
C LYS A 94 5.16 -10.20 -1.34
N VAL A 95 4.41 -10.86 -2.24
CA VAL A 95 3.46 -11.91 -1.92
C VAL A 95 3.97 -13.24 -2.45
N THR A 96 3.80 -14.28 -1.65
CA THR A 96 4.14 -15.67 -2.01
C THR A 96 2.93 -16.54 -1.70
N ILE A 97 2.57 -17.41 -2.62
CA ILE A 97 1.63 -18.50 -2.36
C ILE A 97 2.46 -19.69 -1.85
N ASP A 98 2.36 -19.97 -0.55
CA ASP A 98 3.18 -20.99 0.10
C ASP A 98 2.66 -22.39 -0.19
N GLN A 99 1.34 -22.54 -0.17
CA GLN A 99 0.67 -23.83 -0.37
C GLN A 99 -0.72 -23.63 -0.97
N VAL A 100 -1.12 -24.57 -1.83
CA VAL A 100 -2.52 -24.70 -2.29
C VAL A 100 -2.94 -26.16 -2.14
N VAL A 101 -4.06 -26.39 -1.45
CA VAL A 101 -4.64 -27.71 -1.24
C VAL A 101 -6.11 -27.68 -1.64
N VAL A 102 -6.54 -28.70 -2.36
CA VAL A 102 -7.98 -28.90 -2.67
C VAL A 102 -8.43 -30.19 -2.03
N ALA A 103 -9.35 -30.08 -1.08
CA ALA A 103 -9.91 -31.22 -0.35
C ALA A 103 -11.36 -30.95 0.05
N ALA A 104 -12.18 -31.96 0.03
CA ALA A 104 -13.58 -31.91 0.50
C ALA A 104 -14.40 -30.74 -0.10
N GLY A 105 -14.22 -30.43 -1.38
CA GLY A 105 -14.93 -29.35 -2.07
C GLY A 105 -14.48 -27.93 -1.72
N ARG A 106 -13.33 -27.80 -1.05
CA ARG A 106 -12.69 -26.51 -0.72
C ARG A 106 -11.27 -26.43 -1.28
N LEU A 107 -10.92 -25.26 -1.72
CA LEU A 107 -9.54 -24.86 -2.02
C LEU A 107 -9.03 -24.02 -0.85
N GLN A 108 -7.91 -24.42 -0.28
CA GLN A 108 -7.18 -23.65 0.71
C GLN A 108 -5.87 -23.17 0.11
N ALA A 109 -5.60 -21.88 0.23
CA ALA A 109 -4.33 -21.26 -0.19
C ALA A 109 -3.75 -20.48 0.98
N ASP A 110 -2.52 -20.80 1.37
CA ASP A 110 -1.77 -20.07 2.37
C ASP A 110 -0.81 -19.09 1.67
N LEU A 111 -0.86 -17.82 2.08
CA LEU A 111 -0.06 -16.74 1.53
C LEU A 111 0.82 -16.12 2.60
N THR A 112 2.04 -15.76 2.24
CA THR A 112 2.93 -14.89 3.02
C THR A 112 3.10 -13.57 2.29
N ILE A 113 2.89 -12.46 2.99
CA ILE A 113 3.08 -11.10 2.51
C ILE A 113 4.22 -10.47 3.30
N GLU A 114 5.33 -10.17 2.61
CA GLU A 114 6.54 -9.61 3.21
C GLU A 114 6.61 -8.10 2.99
N ASN A 115 7.01 -7.37 4.03
CA ASN A 115 7.45 -5.99 3.91
C ASN A 115 8.98 -5.95 3.77
N LEU A 116 9.46 -5.42 2.65
CA LEU A 116 10.87 -5.31 2.32
C LEU A 116 11.46 -3.93 2.67
N SER A 117 10.60 -2.98 3.09
CA SER A 117 11.00 -1.61 3.42
C SER A 117 11.41 -1.46 4.90
N GLY A 118 12.12 -0.38 5.20
CA GLY A 118 12.60 -0.07 6.56
C GLY A 118 11.59 0.63 7.47
N HIS A 119 10.33 0.66 7.09
CA HIS A 119 9.21 1.25 7.82
C HIS A 119 7.93 0.50 7.49
N LYS A 120 6.83 0.81 8.17
CA LYS A 120 5.54 0.20 7.83
C LYS A 120 5.15 0.44 6.37
N PHE A 121 4.46 -0.51 5.75
CA PHE A 121 3.93 -0.39 4.40
C PHE A 121 2.42 -0.66 4.35
N PRO A 122 1.63 0.24 3.74
CA PRO A 122 1.99 1.56 3.22
C PRO A 122 2.56 2.49 4.28
N THR A 123 3.42 3.44 3.87
CA THR A 123 4.05 4.35 4.82
C THR A 123 3.30 5.68 4.95
N ALA A 124 3.45 6.30 6.11
CA ALA A 124 3.02 7.65 6.42
C ALA A 124 1.51 7.88 6.22
N TYR A 125 1.13 8.86 5.43
CA TYR A 125 -0.18 9.48 5.35
C TYR A 125 -1.34 8.47 5.21
N PRO A 126 -2.41 8.56 6.03
CA PRO A 126 -3.50 7.57 6.10
C PRO A 126 -4.39 7.49 4.86
N SER A 127 -4.11 8.25 3.81
CA SER A 127 -4.77 8.10 2.52
C SER A 127 -4.28 6.90 1.70
N ARG A 128 -3.19 6.27 2.13
CA ARG A 128 -2.53 5.19 1.40
C ARG A 128 -3.05 3.85 1.86
N ARG A 129 -3.22 2.93 0.91
CA ARG A 129 -3.56 1.54 1.20
C ARG A 129 -2.85 0.58 0.26
N ALA A 130 -2.56 -0.61 0.77
CA ALA A 130 -2.19 -1.77 -0.02
C ALA A 130 -3.16 -2.91 0.30
N TRP A 131 -3.45 -3.78 -0.66
CA TRP A 131 -4.39 -4.88 -0.42
C TRP A 131 -4.06 -6.09 -1.26
N LEU A 132 -4.62 -7.23 -0.88
CA LEU A 132 -4.52 -8.44 -1.66
C LEU A 132 -5.62 -8.47 -2.72
N HIS A 133 -5.23 -8.64 -3.98
CA HIS A 133 -6.09 -9.09 -5.05
C HIS A 133 -5.82 -10.58 -5.28
N PHE A 134 -6.83 -11.40 -5.02
CA PHE A 134 -6.70 -12.86 -5.06
C PHE A 134 -7.76 -13.46 -5.97
N THR A 135 -7.34 -14.31 -6.92
CA THR A 135 -8.24 -14.94 -7.87
C THR A 135 -8.01 -16.44 -7.96
N VAL A 136 -9.10 -17.16 -8.17
CA VAL A 136 -9.10 -18.59 -8.48
C VAL A 136 -9.93 -18.84 -9.72
N LYS A 137 -9.36 -19.51 -10.73
CA LYS A 137 -10.04 -19.91 -11.96
C LYS A 137 -10.03 -21.44 -12.09
N ASP A 138 -11.09 -22.00 -12.67
CA ASP A 138 -11.17 -23.42 -12.98
C ASP A 138 -10.31 -23.78 -14.22
N ARG A 139 -10.27 -25.07 -14.57
CA ARG A 139 -9.54 -25.57 -15.75
C ARG A 139 -9.96 -24.95 -17.09
N ASN A 140 -11.13 -24.31 -17.15
CA ASN A 140 -11.65 -23.66 -18.36
C ASN A 140 -11.40 -22.15 -18.33
N GLY A 141 -10.67 -21.63 -17.32
CA GLY A 141 -10.42 -20.22 -17.11
C GLY A 141 -11.62 -19.45 -16.56
N ARG A 142 -12.67 -20.13 -16.07
CA ARG A 142 -13.83 -19.46 -15.46
C ARG A 142 -13.50 -19.07 -14.04
N PRO A 143 -13.84 -17.83 -13.63
CA PRO A 143 -13.62 -17.38 -12.25
C PRO A 143 -14.46 -18.21 -11.27
N VAL A 144 -13.82 -18.75 -10.24
CA VAL A 144 -14.42 -19.48 -9.13
C VAL A 144 -14.50 -18.56 -7.90
N PHE A 145 -13.48 -17.71 -7.73
CA PHE A 145 -13.40 -16.77 -6.64
C PHE A 145 -12.55 -15.56 -7.05
N GLU A 146 -12.95 -14.39 -6.58
CA GLU A 146 -12.17 -13.17 -6.70
C GLU A 146 -12.44 -12.29 -5.49
N SER A 147 -11.39 -11.77 -4.84
CA SER A 147 -11.44 -10.82 -3.74
C SER A 147 -10.49 -9.67 -4.01
N GLY A 148 -10.91 -8.44 -3.71
CA GLY A 148 -10.09 -7.25 -3.85
C GLY A 148 -9.98 -6.69 -5.27
N ALA A 149 -10.89 -7.03 -6.19
CA ALA A 149 -10.96 -6.41 -7.51
C ALA A 149 -11.23 -4.89 -7.41
N MET A 150 -10.61 -4.10 -8.27
CA MET A 150 -10.76 -2.65 -8.30
C MET A 150 -11.80 -2.23 -9.34
N ASN A 151 -12.74 -1.40 -8.95
CA ASN A 151 -13.67 -0.75 -9.86
C ASN A 151 -13.00 0.42 -10.63
N ALA A 152 -13.58 0.80 -11.76
CA ALA A 152 -13.08 1.90 -12.59
C ALA A 152 -12.99 3.26 -11.86
N ASN A 153 -13.76 3.46 -10.79
CA ASN A 153 -13.72 4.67 -9.96
C ASN A 153 -12.63 4.64 -8.86
N GLY A 154 -11.84 3.57 -8.77
CA GLY A 154 -10.79 3.39 -7.77
C GLY A 154 -11.26 2.80 -6.45
N SER A 155 -12.55 2.42 -6.29
CA SER A 155 -13.02 1.66 -5.12
C SER A 155 -12.66 0.18 -5.24
N ILE A 156 -12.51 -0.50 -4.10
CA ILE A 156 -12.24 -1.93 -4.04
C ILE A 156 -13.57 -2.66 -3.83
N GLN A 157 -13.84 -3.70 -4.62
CA GLN A 157 -15.00 -4.56 -4.42
C GLN A 157 -14.85 -5.34 -3.12
N GLY A 158 -15.91 -5.38 -2.32
CA GLY A 158 -15.90 -6.02 -1.00
C GLY A 158 -15.35 -5.14 0.13
N ASN A 159 -14.78 -3.96 -0.16
CA ASN A 159 -14.30 -3.08 0.90
C ASN A 159 -15.45 -2.29 1.55
N ASP A 160 -15.67 -2.57 2.81
CA ASP A 160 -16.70 -1.94 3.65
C ASP A 160 -16.59 -0.41 3.68
N ASN A 161 -15.39 0.15 3.83
CA ASN A 161 -15.20 1.60 3.89
C ASN A 161 -15.49 2.30 2.55
N ASP A 162 -15.20 1.65 1.43
CA ASP A 162 -15.52 2.21 0.12
C ASP A 162 -17.05 2.19 -0.13
N ALA A 163 -17.74 1.17 0.36
CA ALA A 163 -19.19 1.06 0.26
C ALA A 163 -19.91 2.00 1.23
N ASN A 164 -19.45 2.09 2.48
CA ASN A 164 -20.06 2.87 3.55
C ASN A 164 -19.01 3.59 4.39
N SER A 165 -19.04 4.93 4.39
CA SER A 165 -18.06 5.75 5.14
C SER A 165 -18.06 5.53 6.65
N ASN A 166 -19.07 4.89 7.21
CA ASN A 166 -19.16 4.61 8.65
C ASN A 166 -18.60 3.24 9.04
N GLN A 167 -18.14 2.47 8.06
CA GLN A 167 -17.58 1.13 8.23
C GLN A 167 -16.11 1.10 7.78
N PHE A 168 -15.42 0.04 8.09
CA PHE A 168 -14.06 -0.23 7.61
C PHE A 168 -13.82 -1.73 7.58
N GLU A 169 -12.92 -2.15 6.68
CA GLU A 169 -12.50 -3.52 6.56
C GLU A 169 -11.58 -3.89 7.71
N THR A 170 -11.84 -5.00 8.38
CA THR A 170 -11.00 -5.47 9.48
C THR A 170 -9.66 -6.05 8.98
N HIS A 171 -8.84 -6.56 9.91
CA HIS A 171 -7.70 -7.39 9.57
C HIS A 171 -8.11 -8.87 9.62
N TYR A 172 -7.79 -9.63 8.59
CA TYR A 172 -8.16 -11.03 8.46
C TYR A 172 -6.95 -11.96 8.62
N ASN A 173 -7.15 -13.08 9.30
CA ASN A 173 -6.27 -14.25 9.27
C ASN A 173 -6.76 -15.29 8.24
N GLU A 174 -8.06 -15.32 8.00
CA GLU A 174 -8.70 -16.22 7.05
C GLU A 174 -9.77 -15.48 6.25
N ILE A 175 -9.77 -15.68 4.93
CA ILE A 175 -10.74 -15.13 3.98
C ILE A 175 -11.55 -16.27 3.39
N THR A 176 -12.86 -16.18 3.49
CA THR A 176 -13.80 -17.22 3.05
C THR A 176 -14.86 -16.75 2.06
N SER A 177 -14.97 -15.42 1.89
CA SER A 177 -15.97 -14.76 1.03
C SER A 177 -15.30 -13.69 0.15
N PRO A 178 -15.80 -13.44 -1.07
CA PRO A 178 -15.36 -12.34 -1.93
C PRO A 178 -15.50 -10.95 -1.30
N ASP A 179 -16.42 -10.80 -0.34
CA ASP A 179 -16.66 -9.54 0.37
C ASP A 179 -15.64 -9.27 1.50
N GLN A 180 -14.74 -10.21 1.76
CA GLN A 180 -13.63 -10.05 2.69
C GLN A 180 -12.37 -9.70 1.91
N VAL A 181 -11.78 -8.55 2.20
CA VAL A 181 -10.56 -8.08 1.53
C VAL A 181 -9.49 -7.76 2.56
N GLN A 182 -8.33 -8.40 2.49
CA GLN A 182 -7.21 -8.00 3.33
C GLN A 182 -6.62 -6.69 2.82
N ILE A 183 -6.85 -5.62 3.59
CA ILE A 183 -6.35 -4.28 3.28
C ILE A 183 -5.41 -3.82 4.39
N TYR A 184 -4.19 -3.47 4.01
CA TYR A 184 -3.16 -2.89 4.88
C TYR A 184 -3.25 -1.37 4.81
N GLU A 185 -3.70 -0.75 5.89
CA GLU A 185 -3.99 0.68 5.96
C GLU A 185 -4.07 1.14 7.41
N ASP A 186 -4.26 2.42 7.62
CA ASP A 186 -4.68 2.98 8.89
C ASP A 186 -6.03 3.70 8.76
N ILE A 187 -6.91 3.48 9.74
CA ILE A 187 -8.23 4.09 9.80
C ILE A 187 -8.34 4.93 11.07
N MET A 188 -8.59 6.21 10.89
CA MET A 188 -8.85 7.16 11.97
C MET A 188 -10.34 7.24 12.28
N VAL A 189 -10.67 7.54 13.54
CA VAL A 189 -12.05 7.86 13.98
C VAL A 189 -12.10 9.22 14.66
N GLY A 190 -13.26 9.86 14.51
CA GLY A 190 -13.62 11.06 15.23
C GLY A 190 -14.08 10.77 16.67
N ALA A 191 -14.44 11.82 17.42
CA ALA A 191 -14.96 11.71 18.79
C ALA A 191 -16.26 10.88 18.91
N ASN A 192 -16.99 10.71 17.79
CA ASN A 192 -18.19 9.88 17.70
C ASN A 192 -17.87 8.39 17.37
N ASN A 193 -16.60 7.99 17.32
CA ASN A 193 -16.12 6.66 16.92
C ASN A 193 -16.47 6.26 15.48
N ILE A 194 -16.80 7.19 14.61
CA ILE A 194 -17.04 6.95 13.18
C ILE A 194 -15.74 7.19 12.40
N PRO A 195 -15.39 6.34 11.41
CA PRO A 195 -14.27 6.56 10.53
C PRO A 195 -14.26 7.96 9.91
N THR A 196 -13.10 8.58 9.87
CA THR A 196 -12.92 9.93 9.34
C THR A 196 -11.62 10.07 8.56
N THR A 197 -11.64 10.89 7.52
CA THR A 197 -10.46 11.36 6.80
C THR A 197 -10.02 12.77 7.20
N GLY A 198 -10.70 13.36 8.18
CA GLY A 198 -10.43 14.70 8.68
C GLY A 198 -9.33 14.69 9.75
N LEU A 199 -8.10 15.09 9.38
CA LEU A 199 -6.95 15.10 10.30
C LEU A 199 -7.17 15.95 11.55
N LEU A 200 -7.92 17.06 11.44
CA LEU A 200 -8.21 17.94 12.55
C LEU A 200 -9.34 17.43 13.45
N THR A 201 -10.13 16.47 12.99
CA THR A 201 -11.26 15.90 13.73
C THR A 201 -11.00 14.48 14.22
N ALA A 202 -9.93 13.88 13.77
CA ALA A 202 -9.49 12.56 14.21
C ALA A 202 -8.98 12.62 15.65
N VAL A 203 -9.37 11.65 16.48
CA VAL A 203 -8.95 11.55 17.88
C VAL A 203 -8.06 10.34 18.16
N ARG A 204 -8.15 9.29 17.33
CA ARG A 204 -7.33 8.09 17.44
C ARG A 204 -7.41 7.22 16.16
N TYR A 205 -6.49 6.27 16.07
CA TYR A 205 -6.58 5.19 15.10
C TYR A 205 -7.40 4.04 15.68
N ILE A 206 -8.30 3.45 14.88
CA ILE A 206 -9.06 2.24 15.22
C ILE A 206 -8.45 1.00 14.55
N LYS A 207 -7.80 1.20 13.42
CA LYS A 207 -7.03 0.21 12.68
C LYS A 207 -5.69 0.80 12.27
N ASP A 208 -4.61 0.11 12.52
CA ASP A 208 -3.31 0.25 11.88
C ASP A 208 -2.72 -1.15 11.75
N ASN A 209 -2.99 -1.78 10.60
CA ASN A 209 -2.46 -3.07 10.22
C ASN A 209 -1.48 -2.95 9.05
N ARG A 210 -0.86 -1.79 8.86
CA ARG A 210 0.18 -1.63 7.85
C ARG A 210 1.28 -2.65 8.09
N LEU A 211 1.73 -3.32 7.04
CA LEU A 211 2.74 -4.36 7.11
C LEU A 211 3.97 -3.88 7.88
N LEU A 212 4.37 -4.64 8.88
CA LEU A 212 5.47 -4.29 9.77
C LEU A 212 6.83 -4.53 9.10
N PRO A 213 7.80 -3.64 9.25
CA PRO A 213 9.15 -3.88 8.75
C PRO A 213 9.87 -4.94 9.58
N ARG A 214 10.91 -5.56 9.01
CA ARG A 214 11.70 -6.60 9.69
C ARG A 214 12.31 -6.09 10.99
N GLY A 215 12.20 -6.89 12.03
CA GLY A 215 12.70 -6.58 13.37
C GLY A 215 11.76 -5.73 14.22
N PHE A 216 10.64 -5.26 13.68
CA PHE A 216 9.64 -4.49 14.42
C PHE A 216 8.90 -5.38 15.41
N ASP A 217 9.03 -5.11 16.70
CA ASP A 217 8.26 -5.80 17.75
C ASP A 217 7.02 -4.98 18.11
N LYS A 218 5.85 -5.36 17.60
CA LYS A 218 4.58 -4.67 17.86
C LYS A 218 4.17 -4.59 19.33
N ARG A 219 4.81 -5.34 20.22
CA ARG A 219 4.54 -5.34 21.67
C ARG A 219 5.44 -4.41 22.46
N ALA A 220 6.56 -3.97 21.88
CA ALA A 220 7.60 -3.22 22.55
C ALA A 220 7.80 -1.79 21.99
N VAL A 221 6.98 -1.38 21.02
CA VAL A 221 7.09 -0.05 20.40
C VAL A 221 6.25 0.99 21.13
N ASP A 222 6.60 2.25 20.91
CA ASP A 222 5.84 3.39 21.42
C ASP A 222 4.42 3.42 20.85
N GLN A 223 3.47 3.96 21.64
CA GLN A 223 2.05 4.04 21.27
C GLN A 223 1.81 4.78 19.94
N GLU A 224 2.68 5.73 19.61
CA GLU A 224 2.57 6.54 18.39
C GLU A 224 2.80 5.75 17.10
N ILE A 225 3.51 4.62 17.18
CA ILE A 225 3.76 3.72 16.07
C ILE A 225 3.18 2.32 16.32
N ALA A 226 2.31 2.17 17.31
CA ALA A 226 1.70 0.89 17.66
C ALA A 226 0.78 0.37 16.54
N VAL A 227 0.51 -0.93 16.59
CA VAL A 227 -0.52 -1.61 15.79
C VAL A 227 -1.87 -1.42 16.46
N HIS A 228 -2.91 -1.15 15.69
CA HIS A 228 -4.27 -0.98 16.19
C HIS A 228 -5.25 -1.94 15.53
N GLY A 229 -6.28 -2.32 16.25
CA GLY A 229 -7.32 -3.26 15.78
C GLY A 229 -6.87 -4.72 15.88
N GLU A 230 -7.51 -5.59 15.12
CA GLU A 230 -7.37 -7.05 15.13
C GLU A 230 -5.91 -7.52 14.93
N ALA A 231 -5.14 -6.83 14.09
CA ALA A 231 -3.74 -7.13 13.82
C ALA A 231 -2.86 -7.09 15.10
N GLY A 232 -3.28 -6.36 16.14
CA GLY A 232 -2.59 -6.32 17.41
C GLY A 232 -2.51 -7.68 18.11
N THR A 233 -3.57 -8.47 18.02
CA THR A 233 -3.69 -9.80 18.62
C THR A 233 -3.34 -10.94 17.68
N ASP A 234 -3.25 -10.68 16.39
CA ASP A 234 -2.85 -11.68 15.42
C ASP A 234 -1.40 -12.15 15.65
N THR A 235 -1.20 -13.44 15.84
CA THR A 235 0.11 -14.01 16.17
C THR A 235 1.03 -14.19 14.97
N ASN A 236 0.49 -14.19 13.75
CA ASN A 236 1.25 -14.33 12.53
C ASN A 236 1.49 -13.00 11.79
N PHE A 237 0.84 -11.91 12.20
CA PHE A 237 1.17 -10.54 11.82
C PHE A 237 2.34 -10.04 12.63
N ILE A 238 3.55 -10.22 12.14
CA ILE A 238 4.82 -9.99 12.83
C ILE A 238 5.74 -9.04 12.06
N GLY A 239 6.84 -8.65 12.67
CA GLY A 239 7.86 -7.84 12.03
C GLY A 239 8.46 -8.52 10.80
N GLY A 240 8.17 -7.97 9.62
CA GLY A 240 8.61 -8.44 8.32
C GLY A 240 7.57 -9.16 7.49
N GLU A 241 6.52 -9.74 8.09
CA GLU A 241 5.54 -10.52 7.33
C GLU A 241 4.15 -10.60 7.98
N ASP A 242 3.18 -10.94 7.15
CA ASP A 242 1.83 -11.34 7.51
C ASP A 242 1.44 -12.64 6.77
N LYS A 243 0.60 -13.48 7.37
CA LYS A 243 0.15 -14.73 6.77
C LYS A 243 -1.37 -14.80 6.72
N ILE A 244 -1.89 -14.98 5.51
CA ILE A 244 -3.32 -15.02 5.24
C ILE A 244 -3.68 -16.37 4.61
N ARG A 245 -4.76 -16.97 5.11
CA ARG A 245 -5.38 -18.15 4.51
C ARG A 245 -6.62 -17.78 3.72
N TYR A 246 -6.69 -18.21 2.48
CA TYR A 246 -7.93 -18.25 1.72
C TYR A 246 -8.52 -19.65 1.81
N SER A 247 -9.81 -19.77 2.21
CA SER A 247 -10.52 -21.03 2.34
C SER A 247 -11.85 -20.95 1.58
N ILE A 248 -11.85 -21.42 0.35
CA ILE A 248 -12.85 -21.12 -0.67
C ILE A 248 -13.62 -22.37 -1.04
N ALA A 249 -14.96 -22.29 -1.05
CA ALA A 249 -15.78 -23.34 -1.64
C ALA A 249 -15.63 -23.36 -3.16
N VAL A 250 -15.20 -24.47 -3.73
CA VAL A 250 -15.04 -24.61 -5.19
C VAL A 250 -16.25 -25.26 -5.87
N GLY A 251 -17.23 -25.74 -5.08
CA GLY A 251 -18.46 -26.33 -5.61
C GLY A 251 -18.22 -27.44 -6.63
N ASP A 252 -18.91 -27.34 -7.77
CA ASP A 252 -18.79 -28.28 -8.91
C ASP A 252 -17.65 -27.94 -9.86
N SER A 253 -16.86 -26.88 -9.56
CA SER A 253 -15.72 -26.46 -10.39
C SER A 253 -14.64 -27.52 -10.39
N GLN A 254 -14.03 -27.72 -11.55
CA GLN A 254 -13.05 -28.80 -11.75
C GLN A 254 -11.64 -28.21 -11.95
N GLY A 255 -10.68 -28.81 -11.24
CA GLY A 255 -9.26 -28.52 -11.42
C GLY A 255 -8.68 -29.10 -12.73
N PRO A 256 -7.44 -28.73 -13.06
CA PRO A 256 -6.55 -27.93 -12.20
C PRO A 256 -7.05 -26.50 -12.04
N PHE A 257 -6.87 -25.94 -10.84
CA PHE A 257 -7.19 -24.54 -10.54
C PHE A 257 -5.96 -23.66 -10.78
N GLN A 258 -6.18 -22.51 -11.39
CA GLN A 258 -5.19 -21.43 -11.47
C GLN A 258 -5.44 -20.47 -10.31
N VAL A 259 -4.42 -20.25 -9.47
CA VAL A 259 -4.47 -19.37 -8.30
C VAL A 259 -3.48 -18.26 -8.52
N GLU A 260 -3.94 -17.01 -8.41
CA GLU A 260 -3.12 -15.82 -8.56
C GLU A 260 -3.31 -14.93 -7.32
N ALA A 261 -2.21 -14.34 -6.84
CA ALA A 261 -2.20 -13.40 -5.72
C ALA A 261 -1.29 -12.22 -6.06
N GLU A 262 -1.81 -11.01 -5.86
CA GLU A 262 -1.09 -9.77 -6.10
C GLU A 262 -1.26 -8.84 -4.91
N VAL A 263 -0.23 -8.05 -4.59
CA VAL A 263 -0.34 -6.90 -3.70
C VAL A 263 -0.52 -5.66 -4.55
N TRP A 264 -1.68 -5.04 -4.41
CA TRP A 264 -1.99 -3.78 -5.09
C TRP A 264 -1.79 -2.60 -4.13
N PHE A 265 -1.48 -1.43 -4.68
CA PHE A 265 -1.20 -0.24 -3.89
C PHE A 265 -1.88 1.00 -4.48
N GLN A 266 -2.49 1.80 -3.62
CA GLN A 266 -3.15 3.05 -3.98
C GLN A 266 -2.63 4.19 -3.08
N PRO A 267 -1.97 5.22 -3.66
CA PRO A 267 -1.43 6.35 -2.89
C PRO A 267 -2.48 7.26 -2.28
N ILE A 268 -3.67 7.34 -2.92
CA ILE A 268 -4.82 8.10 -2.46
C ILE A 268 -6.04 7.20 -2.62
N SER A 269 -6.52 6.66 -1.51
CA SER A 269 -7.67 5.75 -1.53
C SER A 269 -8.96 6.45 -1.97
N TYR A 270 -9.86 5.66 -2.52
CA TYR A 270 -11.17 6.11 -2.99
C TYR A 270 -11.92 6.93 -1.91
N ARG A 271 -11.94 6.46 -0.66
CA ARG A 271 -12.63 7.15 0.44
C ARG A 271 -12.09 8.54 0.70
N TRP A 272 -10.78 8.73 0.66
CA TRP A 272 -10.14 10.03 0.82
C TRP A 272 -10.52 10.99 -0.30
N ALA A 273 -10.52 10.53 -1.54
CA ALA A 273 -10.93 11.34 -2.69
C ALA A 273 -12.42 11.68 -2.64
N VAL A 274 -13.30 10.72 -2.29
CA VAL A 274 -14.75 10.92 -2.24
C VAL A 274 -15.16 11.87 -1.13
N ASN A 275 -14.53 11.78 0.05
CA ASN A 275 -14.86 12.67 1.16
C ASN A 275 -14.60 14.14 0.85
N LEU A 276 -13.68 14.45 -0.08
CA LEU A 276 -13.48 15.82 -0.56
C LEU A 276 -14.71 16.39 -1.31
N LYS A 277 -15.65 15.54 -1.77
CA LYS A 277 -16.87 16.00 -2.45
C LYS A 277 -17.79 16.85 -1.55
N SER A 278 -17.67 16.74 -0.23
CA SER A 278 -18.43 17.55 0.72
C SER A 278 -17.96 19.00 0.81
N TYR A 279 -16.74 19.28 0.40
CA TYR A 279 -16.16 20.63 0.47
C TYR A 279 -16.42 21.40 -0.82
N LYS A 280 -17.06 22.58 -0.65
CA LYS A 280 -17.34 23.52 -1.76
C LYS A 280 -16.27 24.61 -1.81
N ALA A 281 -15.05 24.21 -2.17
CA ALA A 281 -13.91 25.11 -2.37
C ALA A 281 -13.20 24.75 -3.67
N ASN A 282 -12.50 25.72 -4.26
CA ASN A 282 -11.86 25.54 -5.56
C ASN A 282 -10.83 24.43 -5.58
N GLU A 283 -10.03 24.30 -4.53
CA GLU A 283 -8.92 23.31 -4.44
C GLU A 283 -9.46 21.86 -4.40
N PRO A 284 -10.40 21.50 -3.50
CA PRO A 284 -11.03 20.18 -3.52
C PRO A 284 -11.74 19.86 -4.84
N GLU A 285 -12.41 20.85 -5.46
CA GLU A 285 -13.09 20.63 -6.74
C GLU A 285 -12.12 20.39 -7.88
N ARG A 286 -11.02 21.13 -7.96
CA ARG A 286 -9.94 20.90 -8.92
C ARG A 286 -9.32 19.52 -8.72
N PHE A 287 -8.98 19.17 -7.49
CA PHE A 287 -8.40 17.86 -7.19
C PHE A 287 -9.34 16.72 -7.59
N LYS A 288 -10.62 16.83 -7.32
CA LYS A 288 -11.63 15.84 -7.76
C LYS A 288 -11.63 15.67 -9.28
N ALA A 289 -11.60 16.78 -10.01
CA ALA A 289 -11.56 16.74 -11.48
C ALA A 289 -10.30 16.01 -11.97
N TYR A 290 -9.14 16.29 -11.38
CA TYR A 290 -7.90 15.60 -11.71
C TYR A 290 -7.95 14.10 -11.34
N TYR A 291 -8.47 13.78 -10.16
CA TYR A 291 -8.58 12.39 -9.70
C TYR A 291 -9.45 11.56 -10.66
N VAL A 292 -10.61 12.07 -11.03
CA VAL A 292 -11.54 11.39 -11.94
C VAL A 292 -10.96 11.24 -13.35
N SER A 293 -10.20 12.24 -13.84
CA SER A 293 -9.59 12.18 -15.17
C SER A 293 -8.41 11.19 -15.26
N MET A 294 -7.92 10.72 -14.13
CA MET A 294 -6.78 9.78 -14.03
C MET A 294 -7.21 8.35 -13.60
N ALA A 295 -8.50 8.17 -13.28
CA ALA A 295 -9.07 6.88 -12.87
C ALA A 295 -9.25 5.92 -14.05
#